data_814fd1ddc4a226b39886fbaf433ff79e
#
_entry.id   814fd1ddc4a226b39886fbaf433ff79e
#
_cell.length_a   1.000
_cell.length_b   1.000
_cell.length_c   1.000
_cell.angle_alpha   90.00
_cell.angle_beta   90.00
_cell.angle_gamma   90.00
#
_symmetry.space_group_name_H-M   'P 1'
#
loop_
_entity.id
_entity.type
_entity.pdbx_description
1 polymer ?
#
loop_
_entity_poly.entity_id
_entity_poly.type
_entity_poly.pdbx_seq_one_letter_code
_entity_poly.pdbx_strand_id
1 'polypeptide(L)'
;MSRLFLGLPAPAKLNLFLHVTGRRADGYHELQSLMVPIALYDTLDFELRGDGRLVRGGDVIGPPENDLCLRAATLMQRESGTSRGVEIVVEKRIPAGSGMGGGSSDAATTLLALNRLWQLGWPRERLAALALRLGADVPFFLGTGPALAEGVGERLTPLARPASWFAVIHPQVSVSTAEIFSAPELTRSTKALTIADFSALRDNAIRSGTSTPDSLFGANDLEPVVRRRYTAVEAAIAHLARFGPARMTGSGAAVFAALPSENAAREAVSEVPAGWQGWAVSSLVEHPLAGW
;
A
#
# COMPACT_ATOMS: atom_id res chain seq x y z
N MET A 1 -27.66 -17.00 0.54
CA MET A 1 -26.62 -16.20 1.24
C MET A 1 -25.30 -16.92 1.03
N SER A 2 -24.29 -16.24 0.53
CA SER A 2 -22.97 -16.85 0.28
C SER A 2 -22.34 -17.26 1.61
N ARG A 3 -21.84 -18.49 1.70
CA ARG A 3 -21.01 -18.97 2.81
C ARG A 3 -19.53 -18.94 2.48
N LEU A 4 -19.21 -18.54 1.25
CA LEU A 4 -17.88 -18.62 0.67
C LEU A 4 -17.65 -17.43 -0.26
N PHE A 5 -16.51 -16.79 -0.12
CA PHE A 5 -15.95 -15.85 -1.08
C PHE A 5 -14.59 -16.39 -1.52
N LEU A 6 -14.36 -16.47 -2.82
CA LEU A 6 -13.12 -16.95 -3.40
C LEU A 6 -12.45 -15.86 -4.23
N GLY A 7 -11.13 -15.82 -4.17
CA GLY A 7 -10.31 -14.99 -5.03
C GLY A 7 -10.48 -13.48 -4.81
N LEU A 8 -10.80 -13.03 -3.57
CA LEU A 8 -10.91 -11.60 -3.31
C LEU A 8 -9.53 -10.93 -3.43
N PRO A 9 -9.41 -9.89 -4.29
CA PRO A 9 -8.13 -9.23 -4.51
C PRO A 9 -7.82 -8.24 -3.38
N ALA A 10 -6.57 -8.29 -2.89
CA ALA A 10 -5.98 -7.32 -1.99
C ALA A 10 -4.83 -6.59 -2.72
N PRO A 11 -5.06 -5.40 -3.30
CA PRO A 11 -4.07 -4.71 -4.12
C PRO A 11 -2.91 -4.16 -3.29
N ALA A 12 -1.71 -4.12 -3.88
CA ALA A 12 -0.60 -3.33 -3.36
C ALA A 12 -0.83 -1.82 -3.56
N LYS A 13 0.01 -0.98 -2.95
CA LYS A 13 0.05 0.47 -3.17
C LYS A 13 1.45 0.96 -3.48
N LEU A 14 1.53 2.12 -4.11
CA LEU A 14 2.74 2.94 -4.15
C LEU A 14 2.49 4.27 -3.45
N ASN A 15 3.55 4.79 -2.79
CA ASN A 15 3.60 6.19 -2.37
C ASN A 15 4.31 6.97 -3.48
N LEU A 16 3.59 7.74 -4.27
CA LEU A 16 4.19 8.52 -5.35
C LEU A 16 5.10 9.63 -4.81
N PHE A 17 4.82 10.13 -3.64
CA PHE A 17 5.73 10.84 -2.75
C PHE A 17 5.38 10.50 -1.29
N LEU A 18 6.31 10.75 -0.38
CA LEU A 18 6.11 10.63 1.05
C LEU A 18 6.94 11.70 1.78
N HIS A 19 6.27 12.72 2.24
CA HIS A 19 6.89 13.80 3.03
C HIS A 19 6.67 13.56 4.52
N VAL A 20 7.70 13.77 5.33
CA VAL A 20 7.62 13.85 6.78
C VAL A 20 7.52 15.32 7.15
N THR A 21 6.32 15.77 7.49
CA THR A 21 6.01 17.19 7.70
C THR A 21 6.19 17.64 9.14
N GLY A 22 6.31 16.67 10.07
CA GLY A 22 6.51 16.96 11.49
C GLY A 22 6.65 15.71 12.34
N ARG A 23 6.83 15.92 13.63
CA ARG A 23 6.80 14.88 14.66
C ARG A 23 5.85 15.29 15.77
N ARG A 24 4.93 14.39 16.12
CA ARG A 24 3.92 14.58 17.17
C ARG A 24 4.52 14.37 18.57
N ALA A 25 3.85 14.91 19.59
CA ALA A 25 4.23 14.70 20.98
C ALA A 25 4.17 13.24 21.44
N ASP A 26 3.30 12.42 20.80
CA ASP A 26 3.19 10.99 21.04
C ASP A 26 4.30 10.15 20.37
N GLY A 27 5.22 10.82 19.65
CA GLY A 27 6.36 10.20 18.98
C GLY A 27 6.11 9.80 17.53
N TYR A 28 4.85 9.77 17.07
CA TYR A 28 4.52 9.53 15.68
C TYR A 28 4.94 10.69 14.77
N HIS A 29 5.11 10.40 13.48
CA HIS A 29 5.45 11.41 12.48
C HIS A 29 4.19 11.86 11.74
N GLU A 30 4.08 13.17 11.53
CA GLU A 30 3.11 13.75 10.61
C GLU A 30 3.62 13.52 9.19
N LEU A 31 2.78 12.98 8.34
CA LEU A 31 3.10 12.59 6.97
C LEU A 31 2.17 13.29 5.98
N GLN A 32 2.67 13.44 4.77
CA GLN A 32 1.82 13.70 3.61
C GLN A 32 2.30 12.82 2.45
N SER A 33 1.39 12.09 1.83
CA SER A 33 1.72 11.15 0.77
C SER A 33 0.61 11.04 -0.26
N LEU A 34 0.94 10.95 -1.54
CA LEU A 34 -0.01 10.50 -2.56
C LEU A 34 0.11 8.99 -2.71
N MET A 35 -0.93 8.30 -2.29
CA MET A 35 -1.02 6.84 -2.35
C MET A 35 -1.87 6.42 -3.55
N VAL A 36 -1.37 5.44 -4.30
CA VAL A 36 -2.11 4.85 -5.43
C VAL A 36 -2.14 3.34 -5.32
N PRO A 37 -3.30 2.69 -5.45
CA PRO A 37 -3.35 1.23 -5.53
C PRO A 37 -2.83 0.79 -6.91
N ILE A 38 -2.19 -0.39 -6.97
CA ILE A 38 -1.62 -0.93 -8.21
C ILE A 38 -2.10 -2.35 -8.48
N ALA A 39 -2.05 -2.78 -9.75
CA ALA A 39 -2.49 -4.08 -10.23
C ALA A 39 -1.49 -5.21 -9.89
N LEU A 40 -1.07 -5.28 -8.64
CA LEU A 40 -0.36 -6.38 -7.99
C LEU A 40 -1.16 -6.77 -6.75
N TYR A 41 -1.60 -8.02 -6.65
CA TYR A 41 -2.58 -8.45 -5.66
C TYR A 41 -2.10 -9.66 -4.87
N ASP A 42 -2.36 -9.65 -3.57
CA ASP A 42 -2.60 -10.89 -2.82
C ASP A 42 -4.02 -11.35 -3.07
N THR A 43 -4.30 -12.63 -2.85
CA THR A 43 -5.62 -13.21 -3.09
C THR A 43 -6.12 -13.89 -1.83
N LEU A 44 -7.37 -13.59 -1.44
CA LEU A 44 -7.94 -14.11 -0.20
C LEU A 44 -9.24 -14.89 -0.45
N ASP A 45 -9.35 -16.04 0.19
CA ASP A 45 -10.57 -16.82 0.28
C ASP A 45 -11.14 -16.77 1.70
N PHE A 46 -12.45 -16.75 1.82
CA PHE A 46 -13.15 -16.71 3.10
C PHE A 46 -14.26 -17.73 3.14
N GLU A 47 -14.21 -18.65 4.09
CA GLU A 47 -15.27 -19.62 4.34
C GLU A 47 -15.90 -19.41 5.72
N LEU A 48 -17.25 -19.31 5.76
CA LEU A 48 -18.00 -19.14 7.01
C LEU A 48 -17.93 -20.40 7.87
N ARG A 49 -17.54 -20.23 9.12
CA ARG A 49 -17.52 -21.29 10.14
C ARG A 49 -18.62 -21.07 11.19
N GLY A 50 -19.32 -22.15 11.50
CA GLY A 50 -20.37 -22.12 12.53
C GLY A 50 -19.85 -22.37 13.95
N ASP A 51 -18.58 -22.76 14.10
CA ASP A 51 -17.96 -23.09 15.38
C ASP A 51 -17.32 -21.90 16.12
N GLY A 52 -17.44 -20.70 15.55
CA GLY A 52 -16.89 -19.45 16.09
C GLY A 52 -15.37 -19.31 15.97
N ARG A 53 -14.67 -20.30 15.42
CA ARG A 53 -13.20 -20.27 15.30
C ARG A 53 -12.75 -19.40 14.15
N LEU A 54 -11.63 -18.70 14.38
CA LEU A 54 -10.91 -17.93 13.37
C LEU A 54 -9.69 -18.74 12.97
N VAL A 55 -9.64 -19.17 11.72
CA VAL A 55 -8.60 -20.06 11.18
C VAL A 55 -7.89 -19.34 10.03
N ARG A 56 -6.57 -19.49 9.98
CA ARG A 56 -5.71 -18.91 8.93
C ARG A 56 -4.99 -20.03 8.21
N GLY A 57 -5.13 -20.06 6.87
CA GLY A 57 -4.48 -21.00 5.97
C GLY A 57 -3.74 -20.28 4.83
N GLY A 58 -3.08 -21.05 3.96
CA GLY A 58 -2.26 -20.53 2.87
C GLY A 58 -0.91 -19.98 3.34
N ASP A 59 -0.43 -18.93 2.69
CA ASP A 59 0.86 -18.32 3.00
C ASP A 59 0.79 -17.52 4.31
N VAL A 60 1.51 -17.96 5.33
CA VAL A 60 1.58 -17.32 6.66
C VAL A 60 2.95 -16.67 6.82
N ILE A 61 2.98 -15.38 7.16
CA ILE A 61 4.19 -14.61 7.37
C ILE A 61 4.30 -14.21 8.84
N GLY A 62 5.31 -14.74 9.52
CA GLY A 62 5.55 -14.47 10.92
C GLY A 62 4.57 -15.19 11.87
N PRO A 63 4.60 -14.84 13.17
CA PRO A 63 3.78 -15.49 14.17
C PRO A 63 2.30 -15.04 14.07
N PRO A 64 1.34 -15.93 14.45
CA PRO A 64 -0.10 -15.68 14.29
C PRO A 64 -0.61 -14.40 14.97
N GLU A 65 -0.03 -13.98 16.07
CA GLU A 65 -0.38 -12.76 16.80
C GLU A 65 -0.10 -11.47 15.99
N ASN A 66 0.79 -11.56 15.02
CA ASN A 66 1.13 -10.46 14.09
C ASN A 66 0.34 -10.52 12.78
N ASP A 67 -0.39 -11.62 12.51
CA ASP A 67 -1.19 -11.75 11.29
C ASP A 67 -2.36 -10.75 11.29
N LEU A 68 -2.33 -9.80 10.37
CA LEU A 68 -3.31 -8.73 10.30
C LEU A 68 -4.71 -9.22 9.89
N CYS A 69 -4.82 -10.33 9.15
CA CYS A 69 -6.12 -10.94 8.82
C CYS A 69 -6.78 -11.51 10.07
N LEU A 70 -6.03 -12.26 10.90
CA LEU A 70 -6.54 -12.79 12.17
C LEU A 70 -6.88 -11.66 13.15
N ARG A 71 -6.04 -10.63 13.23
CA ARG A 71 -6.30 -9.45 14.06
C ARG A 71 -7.56 -8.71 13.61
N ALA A 72 -7.76 -8.55 12.30
CA ALA A 72 -8.97 -7.95 11.73
C ALA A 72 -10.21 -8.78 12.06
N ALA A 73 -10.15 -10.10 11.87
CA ALA A 73 -11.24 -11.00 12.18
C ALA A 73 -11.58 -11.02 13.68
N THR A 74 -10.58 -11.09 14.55
CA THR A 74 -10.74 -11.04 16.01
C THR A 74 -11.38 -9.72 16.44
N LEU A 75 -10.92 -8.61 15.86
CA LEU A 75 -11.45 -7.28 16.16
C LEU A 75 -12.93 -7.18 15.76
N MET A 76 -13.28 -7.62 14.56
CA MET A 76 -14.66 -7.59 14.08
C MET A 76 -15.57 -8.53 14.88
N GLN A 77 -15.11 -9.73 15.22
CA GLN A 77 -15.89 -10.68 16.04
C GLN A 77 -16.23 -10.08 17.40
N ARG A 78 -15.23 -9.46 18.04
CA ARG A 78 -15.43 -8.79 19.35
C ARG A 78 -16.39 -7.61 19.26
N GLU A 79 -16.20 -6.73 18.28
CA GLU A 79 -17.00 -5.50 18.14
C GLU A 79 -18.45 -5.76 17.66
N SER A 80 -18.68 -6.89 16.99
CA SER A 80 -20.02 -7.29 16.53
C SER A 80 -20.76 -8.19 17.52
N GLY A 81 -20.04 -8.87 18.44
CA GLY A 81 -20.60 -9.87 19.32
C GLY A 81 -21.08 -11.15 18.58
N THR A 82 -20.71 -11.33 17.31
CA THR A 82 -21.12 -12.51 16.54
C THR A 82 -20.44 -13.77 17.05
N SER A 83 -21.19 -14.88 17.07
CA SER A 83 -20.64 -16.21 17.33
C SER A 83 -20.11 -16.92 16.07
N ARG A 84 -20.19 -16.26 14.90
CA ARG A 84 -19.69 -16.82 13.63
C ARG A 84 -18.17 -16.77 13.59
N GLY A 85 -17.56 -17.84 13.07
CA GLY A 85 -16.14 -17.90 12.75
C GLY A 85 -15.90 -17.75 11.26
N VAL A 86 -14.63 -17.86 10.87
CA VAL A 86 -14.18 -17.82 9.48
C VAL A 86 -12.90 -18.63 9.32
N GLU A 87 -12.75 -19.26 8.17
CA GLU A 87 -11.47 -19.70 7.64
C GLU A 87 -11.02 -18.72 6.57
N ILE A 88 -9.79 -18.22 6.70
CA ILE A 88 -9.17 -17.25 5.79
C ILE A 88 -7.95 -17.91 5.18
N VAL A 89 -7.94 -18.06 3.86
CA VAL A 89 -6.77 -18.56 3.10
C VAL A 89 -6.20 -17.42 2.30
N VAL A 90 -4.89 -17.19 2.39
CA VAL A 90 -4.22 -16.11 1.65
C VAL A 90 -3.13 -16.68 0.77
N GLU A 91 -3.13 -16.29 -0.51
CA GLU A 91 -2.04 -16.46 -1.45
C GLU A 91 -1.28 -15.15 -1.57
N LYS A 92 0.02 -15.14 -1.20
CA LYS A 92 0.85 -13.94 -1.16
C LYS A 92 1.64 -13.77 -2.45
N ARG A 93 1.52 -12.58 -3.05
CA ARG A 93 2.33 -12.12 -4.19
C ARG A 93 3.04 -10.80 -3.90
N ILE A 94 2.52 -10.04 -2.93
CA ILE A 94 3.13 -8.79 -2.48
C ILE A 94 4.18 -9.14 -1.42
N PRO A 95 5.48 -8.87 -1.67
CA PRO A 95 6.53 -9.20 -0.71
C PRO A 95 6.33 -8.53 0.64
N ALA A 96 6.55 -9.29 1.71
CA ALA A 96 6.50 -8.74 3.06
C ALA A 96 7.61 -7.70 3.28
N GLY A 97 7.31 -6.63 4.04
CA GLY A 97 8.30 -5.59 4.35
C GLY A 97 8.78 -4.79 3.14
N SER A 98 8.01 -4.78 2.04
CA SER A 98 8.36 -4.11 0.79
C SER A 98 7.98 -2.62 0.73
N GLY A 99 7.24 -2.09 1.70
CA GLY A 99 6.65 -0.75 1.64
C GLY A 99 5.41 -0.65 0.75
N MET A 100 4.94 -1.75 0.16
CA MET A 100 3.76 -1.80 -0.73
C MET A 100 2.44 -2.11 -0.02
N GLY A 101 2.44 -2.26 1.29
CA GLY A 101 1.22 -2.34 2.10
C GLY A 101 0.43 -3.66 2.02
N GLY A 102 1.04 -4.78 1.56
CA GLY A 102 0.32 -6.06 1.34
C GLY A 102 -0.46 -6.52 2.56
N GLY A 103 0.14 -6.61 3.75
CA GLY A 103 -0.57 -7.04 4.95
C GLY A 103 -1.70 -6.08 5.38
N SER A 104 -1.55 -4.77 5.13
CA SER A 104 -2.61 -3.79 5.38
C SER A 104 -3.77 -3.95 4.40
N SER A 105 -3.47 -4.29 3.15
CA SER A 105 -4.47 -4.60 2.11
C SER A 105 -5.24 -5.88 2.45
N ASP A 106 -4.53 -6.94 2.89
CA ASP A 106 -5.15 -8.18 3.34
C ASP A 106 -6.11 -7.94 4.51
N ALA A 107 -5.71 -7.12 5.49
CA ALA A 107 -6.56 -6.76 6.62
C ALA A 107 -7.80 -5.98 6.18
N ALA A 108 -7.67 -5.02 5.29
CA ALA A 108 -8.81 -4.25 4.76
C ALA A 108 -9.77 -5.15 3.98
N THR A 109 -9.24 -6.01 3.11
CA THR A 109 -10.02 -7.03 2.39
C THR A 109 -10.75 -7.95 3.36
N THR A 110 -10.09 -8.35 4.46
CA THR A 110 -10.72 -9.15 5.52
C THR A 110 -11.87 -8.39 6.20
N LEU A 111 -11.71 -7.11 6.53
CA LEU A 111 -12.80 -6.30 7.10
C LEU A 111 -14.01 -6.23 6.16
N LEU A 112 -13.79 -5.99 4.86
CA LEU A 112 -14.86 -5.94 3.85
C LEU A 112 -15.56 -7.29 3.71
N ALA A 113 -14.77 -8.38 3.57
CA ALA A 113 -15.29 -9.72 3.41
C ALA A 113 -16.15 -10.16 4.61
N LEU A 114 -15.66 -9.95 5.82
CA LEU A 114 -16.37 -10.34 7.05
C LEU A 114 -17.62 -9.49 7.29
N ASN A 115 -17.60 -8.22 6.93
CA ASN A 115 -18.79 -7.38 6.99
C ASN A 115 -19.96 -7.98 6.19
N ARG A 116 -19.66 -8.53 5.00
CA ARG A 116 -20.66 -9.23 4.16
C ARG A 116 -20.92 -10.66 4.63
N LEU A 117 -19.87 -11.44 4.91
CA LEU A 117 -19.99 -12.85 5.29
C LEU A 117 -20.77 -13.03 6.57
N TRP A 118 -20.53 -12.17 7.56
CA TRP A 118 -21.23 -12.18 8.85
C TRP A 118 -22.52 -11.35 8.83
N GLN A 119 -22.83 -10.65 7.71
CA GLN A 119 -24.04 -9.85 7.50
C GLN A 119 -24.18 -8.72 8.52
N LEU A 120 -23.08 -8.02 8.80
CA LEU A 120 -23.08 -6.96 9.81
C LEU A 120 -23.69 -5.66 9.25
N GLY A 121 -23.61 -5.41 7.94
CA GLY A 121 -24.15 -4.21 7.31
C GLY A 121 -23.51 -2.91 7.80
N TRP A 122 -22.26 -2.97 8.27
CA TRP A 122 -21.59 -1.80 8.79
C TRP A 122 -21.16 -0.86 7.66
N PRO A 123 -21.34 0.46 7.82
CA PRO A 123 -20.86 1.43 6.86
C PRO A 123 -19.32 1.47 6.84
N ARG A 124 -18.76 1.95 5.72
CA ARG A 124 -17.28 2.00 5.54
C ARG A 124 -16.58 2.85 6.59
N GLU A 125 -17.22 3.92 7.08
CA GLU A 125 -16.69 4.79 8.13
C GLU A 125 -16.44 4.00 9.43
N ARG A 126 -17.35 3.07 9.78
CA ARG A 126 -17.15 2.18 10.93
C ARG A 126 -16.00 1.21 10.69
N LEU A 127 -15.89 0.64 9.50
CA LEU A 127 -14.76 -0.23 9.14
C LEU A 127 -13.44 0.55 9.15
N ALA A 128 -13.42 1.80 8.69
CA ALA A 128 -12.23 2.65 8.72
C ALA A 128 -11.73 2.94 10.15
N ALA A 129 -12.65 3.15 11.10
CA ALA A 129 -12.30 3.31 12.51
C ALA A 129 -11.65 2.03 13.09
N LEU A 130 -12.08 0.84 12.67
CA LEU A 130 -11.45 -0.42 13.06
C LEU A 130 -10.11 -0.62 12.34
N ALA A 131 -10.04 -0.27 11.07
CA ALA A 131 -8.85 -0.37 10.24
C ALA A 131 -7.67 0.39 10.84
N LEU A 132 -7.91 1.60 11.35
CA LEU A 132 -6.86 2.42 11.98
C LEU A 132 -6.25 1.74 13.21
N ARG A 133 -7.01 0.91 13.94
CA ARG A 133 -6.51 0.13 15.09
C ARG A 133 -5.60 -1.03 14.66
N LEU A 134 -5.65 -1.44 13.40
CA LEU A 134 -4.82 -2.50 12.82
C LEU A 134 -3.50 -1.96 12.27
N GLY A 135 -3.55 -0.76 11.66
CA GLY A 135 -2.36 -0.10 11.10
C GLY A 135 -2.72 1.15 10.30
N ALA A 136 -1.76 2.08 10.19
CA ALA A 136 -1.96 3.38 9.55
C ALA A 136 -2.35 3.29 8.05
N ASP A 137 -1.83 2.30 7.32
CA ASP A 137 -2.13 2.10 5.90
C ASP A 137 -3.46 1.33 5.65
N VAL A 138 -4.03 0.67 6.67
CA VAL A 138 -5.23 -0.17 6.48
C VAL A 138 -6.44 0.63 5.99
N PRO A 139 -6.72 1.84 6.53
CA PRO A 139 -7.84 2.68 6.05
C PRO A 139 -7.76 3.02 4.55
N PHE A 140 -6.55 3.19 3.99
CA PHE A 140 -6.38 3.48 2.57
C PHE A 140 -7.01 2.41 1.67
N PHE A 141 -6.86 1.13 2.03
CA PHE A 141 -7.39 0.00 1.27
C PHE A 141 -8.91 -0.21 1.45
N LEU A 142 -9.54 0.52 2.37
CA LEU A 142 -11.00 0.64 2.42
C LEU A 142 -11.52 1.76 1.53
N GLY A 143 -10.65 2.63 1.01
CA GLY A 143 -10.99 3.68 0.07
C GLY A 143 -11.37 3.14 -1.31
N THR A 144 -11.79 4.03 -2.19
CA THR A 144 -12.24 3.66 -3.53
C THR A 144 -11.13 3.75 -4.59
N GLY A 145 -9.98 4.33 -4.28
CA GLY A 145 -8.91 4.52 -5.26
C GLY A 145 -7.76 5.37 -4.73
N PRO A 146 -7.06 6.11 -5.60
CA PRO A 146 -5.97 7.00 -5.20
C PRO A 146 -6.41 8.04 -4.19
N ALA A 147 -5.52 8.36 -3.23
CA ALA A 147 -5.83 9.35 -2.19
C ALA A 147 -4.57 10.10 -1.73
N LEU A 148 -4.76 11.36 -1.36
CA LEU A 148 -3.81 12.10 -0.53
C LEU A 148 -3.99 11.64 0.91
N ALA A 149 -2.94 11.12 1.52
CA ALA A 149 -2.89 10.71 2.91
C ALA A 149 -2.14 11.75 3.73
N GLU A 150 -2.71 12.15 4.85
CA GLU A 150 -2.14 13.10 5.80
C GLU A 150 -2.27 12.58 7.23
N GLY A 151 -1.71 13.31 8.20
CA GLY A 151 -1.63 12.85 9.58
C GLY A 151 -0.57 11.77 9.74
N VAL A 152 -0.87 10.66 10.40
CA VAL A 152 -0.02 9.47 10.40
C VAL A 152 -0.31 8.55 9.19
N GLY A 153 -1.16 9.01 8.24
CA GLY A 153 -1.64 8.28 7.06
C GLY A 153 -3.15 8.02 7.07
N GLU A 154 -3.86 8.41 8.12
CA GLU A 154 -5.27 8.12 8.36
C GLU A 154 -6.23 9.13 7.74
N ARG A 155 -5.81 10.37 7.50
CA ARG A 155 -6.65 11.39 6.87
C ARG A 155 -6.53 11.28 5.36
N LEU A 156 -7.53 10.69 4.75
CA LEU A 156 -7.54 10.34 3.33
C LEU A 156 -8.47 11.26 2.55
N THR A 157 -7.92 11.98 1.57
CA THR A 157 -8.68 12.77 0.59
C THR A 157 -8.62 12.07 -0.75
N PRO A 158 -9.73 11.52 -1.28
CA PRO A 158 -9.73 10.87 -2.59
C PRO A 158 -9.29 11.81 -3.70
N LEU A 159 -8.48 11.30 -4.63
CA LEU A 159 -8.00 12.06 -5.78
C LEU A 159 -8.26 11.27 -7.07
N ALA A 160 -9.07 11.85 -7.96
CA ALA A 160 -9.25 11.28 -9.29
C ALA A 160 -7.96 11.41 -10.10
N ARG A 161 -7.50 10.27 -10.65
CA ARG A 161 -6.26 10.20 -11.39
C ARG A 161 -6.39 9.16 -12.52
N PRO A 162 -5.88 9.42 -13.74
CA PRO A 162 -5.82 8.41 -14.78
C PRO A 162 -4.86 7.28 -14.37
N ALA A 163 -5.07 6.11 -14.95
CA ALA A 163 -4.13 5.00 -14.78
C ALA A 163 -2.75 5.35 -15.35
N SER A 164 -1.72 4.91 -14.68
CA SER A 164 -0.32 5.11 -15.04
C SER A 164 0.42 3.78 -14.97
N TRP A 165 1.46 3.60 -15.79
CA TRP A 165 2.27 2.39 -15.80
C TRP A 165 3.51 2.54 -14.93
N PHE A 166 3.85 1.48 -14.23
CA PHE A 166 5.02 1.42 -13.36
C PHE A 166 5.80 0.12 -13.58
N ALA A 167 7.13 0.25 -13.60
CA ALA A 167 8.01 -0.86 -13.28
C ALA A 167 8.27 -0.83 -11.78
N VAL A 168 8.02 -1.93 -11.09
CA VAL A 168 8.26 -2.08 -9.64
C VAL A 168 9.30 -3.17 -9.43
N ILE A 169 10.29 -2.93 -8.59
CA ILE A 169 11.35 -3.90 -8.24
C ILE A 169 11.41 -4.05 -6.72
N HIS A 170 11.56 -5.29 -6.26
CA HIS A 170 11.91 -5.62 -4.89
C HIS A 170 13.26 -6.33 -4.84
N PRO A 171 14.29 -5.71 -4.23
CA PRO A 171 15.66 -6.24 -4.21
C PRO A 171 15.88 -7.36 -3.17
N GLN A 172 14.82 -7.98 -2.67
CA GLN A 172 14.81 -9.09 -1.70
C GLN A 172 15.52 -8.79 -0.38
N VAL A 173 15.45 -7.53 0.07
CA VAL A 173 15.88 -7.10 1.41
C VAL A 173 14.69 -6.58 2.21
N SER A 174 14.72 -6.78 3.51
CA SER A 174 13.69 -6.25 4.42
C SER A 174 14.20 -4.99 5.10
N VAL A 175 13.39 -3.94 5.11
CA VAL A 175 13.68 -2.66 5.77
C VAL A 175 12.75 -2.49 6.97
N SER A 176 13.34 -2.25 8.14
CA SER A 176 12.56 -1.96 9.35
C SER A 176 12.00 -0.54 9.31
N THR A 177 10.70 -0.41 9.15
CA THR A 177 10.03 0.90 9.17
C THR A 177 10.34 1.68 10.45
N ALA A 178 10.34 1.02 11.61
CA ALA A 178 10.63 1.66 12.91
C ALA A 178 12.07 2.20 12.97
N GLU A 179 13.04 1.45 12.43
CA GLU A 179 14.43 1.87 12.36
C GLU A 179 14.61 3.12 11.49
N ILE A 180 13.93 3.18 10.33
CA ILE A 180 14.05 4.33 9.43
C ILE A 180 13.40 5.58 10.03
N PHE A 181 12.22 5.45 10.63
CA PHE A 181 11.58 6.60 11.29
C PHE A 181 12.34 7.09 12.53
N SER A 182 13.10 6.24 13.21
CA SER A 182 13.94 6.62 14.35
C SER A 182 15.31 7.19 13.95
N ALA A 183 15.68 7.11 12.69
CA ALA A 183 16.99 7.55 12.22
C ALA A 183 17.22 9.05 12.48
N PRO A 184 18.35 9.45 13.09
CA PRO A 184 18.62 10.86 13.39
C PRO A 184 18.77 11.74 12.15
N GLU A 185 19.21 11.15 11.04
CA GLU A 185 19.39 11.80 9.74
C GLU A 185 18.12 11.96 8.92
N LEU A 186 16.96 11.50 9.41
CA LEU A 186 15.68 11.66 8.74
C LEU A 186 15.22 13.12 8.74
N THR A 187 14.90 13.66 7.56
CA THR A 187 14.23 14.96 7.42
C THR A 187 12.81 14.87 7.99
N ARG A 188 12.44 15.81 8.90
CA ARG A 188 11.14 15.80 9.61
C ARG A 188 10.37 17.12 9.51
N SER A 189 10.72 17.95 8.55
CA SER A 189 10.14 19.30 8.40
C SER A 189 9.92 19.67 6.94
N THR A 190 9.66 18.67 6.09
CA THR A 190 9.34 18.92 4.68
C THR A 190 8.02 19.68 4.59
N LYS A 191 8.00 20.75 3.80
CA LYS A 191 6.78 21.56 3.63
C LYS A 191 5.70 20.72 2.96
N ALA A 192 4.52 20.71 3.56
CA ALA A 192 3.35 20.07 2.96
C ALA A 192 2.97 20.77 1.65
N LEU A 193 2.57 19.99 0.65
CA LEU A 193 2.04 20.47 -0.62
C LEU A 193 0.55 20.79 -0.47
N THR A 194 0.10 21.86 -1.08
CA THR A 194 -1.33 22.20 -1.13
C THR A 194 -2.01 21.55 -2.34
N ILE A 195 -3.35 21.48 -2.34
CA ILE A 195 -4.12 21.01 -3.51
C ILE A 195 -3.84 21.88 -4.74
N ALA A 196 -3.58 23.16 -4.53
CA ALA A 196 -3.18 24.07 -5.61
C ALA A 196 -1.82 23.69 -6.23
N ASP A 197 -0.86 23.25 -5.38
CA ASP A 197 0.42 22.75 -5.86
C ASP A 197 0.24 21.52 -6.76
N PHE A 198 -0.63 20.57 -6.37
CA PHE A 198 -0.95 19.40 -7.20
C PHE A 198 -1.56 19.78 -8.54
N SER A 199 -2.50 20.73 -8.54
CA SER A 199 -3.13 21.23 -9.77
C SER A 199 -2.10 21.92 -10.68
N ALA A 200 -1.25 22.78 -10.13
CA ALA A 200 -0.21 23.47 -10.86
C ALA A 200 0.84 22.49 -11.46
N LEU A 201 1.23 21.48 -10.71
CA LEU A 201 2.17 20.45 -11.19
C LEU A 201 1.56 19.64 -12.35
N ARG A 202 0.28 19.25 -12.23
CA ARG A 202 -0.45 18.58 -13.32
C ARG A 202 -0.55 19.46 -14.57
N ASP A 203 -0.94 20.72 -14.42
CA ASP A 203 -1.12 21.63 -15.53
C ASP A 203 0.21 21.99 -16.20
N ASN A 204 1.31 22.02 -15.46
CA ASN A 204 2.66 22.19 -16.01
C ASN A 204 3.12 20.95 -16.80
N ALA A 205 2.85 19.73 -16.32
CA ALA A 205 3.16 18.50 -17.04
C ALA A 205 2.40 18.41 -18.38
N ILE A 206 1.13 18.81 -18.39
CA ILE A 206 0.31 18.87 -19.61
C ILE A 206 0.88 19.89 -20.59
N ARG A 207 1.27 21.08 -20.11
CA ARG A 207 1.80 22.18 -20.98
C ARG A 207 3.18 21.88 -21.55
N SER A 208 4.02 21.18 -20.81
CA SER A 208 5.39 20.85 -21.26
C SER A 208 5.44 19.72 -22.30
N GLY A 209 4.31 19.11 -22.65
CA GLY A 209 4.26 18.00 -23.60
C GLY A 209 5.06 16.78 -23.15
N THR A 210 5.55 16.79 -21.92
CA THR A 210 6.13 15.62 -21.29
C THR A 210 4.98 14.70 -20.91
N SER A 211 4.59 13.87 -21.87
CA SER A 211 3.56 12.83 -21.73
C SER A 211 3.98 11.70 -20.79
N THR A 212 4.89 11.96 -19.89
CA THR A 212 5.07 11.07 -18.73
C THR A 212 3.92 11.36 -17.80
N PRO A 213 3.06 10.36 -17.55
CA PRO A 213 2.01 10.51 -16.59
C PRO A 213 2.66 10.92 -15.28
N ASP A 214 2.43 12.17 -14.92
CA ASP A 214 2.91 12.77 -13.69
C ASP A 214 4.36 12.41 -13.36
N SER A 215 5.26 13.24 -13.88
CA SER A 215 6.61 13.32 -13.31
C SER A 215 6.47 13.18 -11.80
N LEU A 216 7.20 12.22 -11.21
CA LEU A 216 7.17 11.99 -9.76
C LEU A 216 7.51 13.31 -9.06
N PHE A 217 6.50 14.07 -8.67
CA PHE A 217 6.70 15.30 -7.91
C PHE A 217 6.98 14.98 -6.44
N GLY A 218 7.52 15.92 -5.70
CA GLY A 218 7.94 15.72 -4.32
C GLY A 218 9.09 14.72 -4.21
N ALA A 219 9.26 14.14 -3.04
CA ALA A 219 10.29 13.17 -2.71
C ALA A 219 9.72 12.08 -1.78
N ASN A 220 10.50 11.02 -1.52
CA ASN A 220 10.28 10.18 -0.37
C ASN A 220 11.36 10.52 0.66
N ASP A 221 10.98 11.18 1.75
CA ASP A 221 11.94 11.62 2.78
C ASP A 221 12.64 10.47 3.51
N LEU A 222 12.07 9.26 3.46
CA LEU A 222 12.71 8.06 4.01
C LEU A 222 13.79 7.50 3.08
N GLU A 223 13.69 7.74 1.78
CA GLU A 223 14.58 7.17 0.76
C GLU A 223 16.06 7.47 0.99
N PRO A 224 16.49 8.72 1.30
CA PRO A 224 17.91 9.01 1.50
C PRO A 224 18.53 8.22 2.67
N VAL A 225 17.73 7.94 3.71
CA VAL A 225 18.16 7.13 4.86
C VAL A 225 18.33 5.67 4.44
N VAL A 226 17.32 5.13 3.74
CA VAL A 226 17.34 3.72 3.30
C VAL A 226 18.46 3.48 2.29
N ARG A 227 18.66 4.35 1.30
CA ARG A 227 19.72 4.24 0.31
C ARG A 227 21.11 4.16 0.93
N ARG A 228 21.38 4.93 1.98
CA ARG A 228 22.67 4.87 2.69
C ARG A 228 22.88 3.58 3.48
N ARG A 229 21.82 2.97 3.99
CA ARG A 229 21.88 1.79 4.85
C ARG A 229 21.74 0.48 4.09
N TYR A 230 21.05 0.51 2.95
CA TYR A 230 20.70 -0.67 2.15
C TYR A 230 21.17 -0.49 0.70
N THR A 231 22.40 -0.94 0.43
CA THR A 231 23.03 -0.82 -0.91
C THR A 231 22.22 -1.50 -2.02
N ALA A 232 21.44 -2.54 -1.67
CA ALA A 232 20.55 -3.21 -2.62
C ALA A 232 19.40 -2.30 -3.08
N VAL A 233 18.89 -1.43 -2.20
CA VAL A 233 17.85 -0.43 -2.57
C VAL A 233 18.46 0.66 -3.46
N GLU A 234 19.68 1.14 -3.13
CA GLU A 234 20.42 2.08 -3.99
C GLU A 234 20.63 1.51 -5.39
N ALA A 235 21.08 0.24 -5.48
CA ALA A 235 21.29 -0.42 -6.76
C ALA A 235 19.97 -0.59 -7.55
N ALA A 236 18.85 -0.88 -6.87
CA ALA A 236 17.56 -1.01 -7.52
C ALA A 236 17.02 0.32 -8.05
N ILE A 237 17.22 1.43 -7.32
CA ILE A 237 16.91 2.78 -7.81
C ILE A 237 17.77 3.13 -9.02
N ALA A 238 19.08 2.89 -8.96
CA ALA A 238 20.01 3.13 -10.06
C ALA A 238 19.65 2.30 -11.30
N HIS A 239 19.18 1.07 -11.12
CA HIS A 239 18.72 0.22 -12.21
C HIS A 239 17.51 0.84 -12.91
N LEU A 240 16.45 1.18 -12.17
CA LEU A 240 15.22 1.75 -12.74
C LEU A 240 15.42 3.17 -13.29
N ALA A 241 16.35 3.96 -12.74
CA ALA A 241 16.67 5.30 -13.23
C ALA A 241 17.16 5.34 -14.69
N ARG A 242 17.58 4.20 -15.23
CA ARG A 242 17.92 4.05 -16.67
C ARG A 242 16.71 4.14 -17.59
N PHE A 243 15.52 3.84 -17.09
CA PHE A 243 14.26 3.75 -17.82
C PHE A 243 13.34 4.96 -17.57
N GLY A 244 13.45 5.58 -16.42
CA GLY A 244 12.62 6.73 -16.04
C GLY A 244 12.86 7.21 -14.63
N PRO A 245 12.13 8.24 -14.17
CA PRO A 245 12.23 8.72 -12.80
C PRO A 245 11.91 7.58 -11.81
N ALA A 246 12.89 7.21 -10.99
CA ALA A 246 12.77 6.11 -10.03
C ALA A 246 12.69 6.61 -8.60
N ARG A 247 11.96 5.88 -7.75
CA ARG A 247 11.75 6.20 -6.34
C ARG A 247 11.41 4.96 -5.51
N MET A 248 11.79 5.00 -4.23
CA MET A 248 11.36 4.02 -3.24
C MET A 248 9.91 4.27 -2.79
N THR A 249 9.11 3.22 -2.57
CA THR A 249 7.77 3.34 -2.00
C THR A 249 7.76 3.06 -0.49
N GLY A 250 6.98 3.85 0.26
CA GLY A 250 6.89 3.70 1.71
C GLY A 250 8.25 3.78 2.39
N SER A 251 8.49 2.90 3.34
CA SER A 251 9.79 2.74 4.01
C SER A 251 10.75 1.81 3.26
N GLY A 252 10.37 1.34 2.06
CA GLY A 252 11.15 0.39 1.28
C GLY A 252 10.83 -1.07 1.69
N ALA A 253 11.48 -2.06 1.08
CA ALA A 253 12.59 -1.96 0.11
C ALA A 253 12.18 -1.85 -1.38
N ALA A 254 10.87 -1.92 -1.72
CA ALA A 254 10.47 -1.82 -3.11
C ALA A 254 10.72 -0.43 -3.68
N VAL A 255 11.15 -0.40 -4.93
CA VAL A 255 11.39 0.80 -5.73
C VAL A 255 10.54 0.73 -7.00
N PHE A 256 10.19 1.87 -7.55
CA PHE A 256 9.40 1.94 -8.78
C PHE A 256 9.86 3.08 -9.69
N ALA A 257 9.60 2.92 -10.98
CA ALA A 257 9.71 3.99 -11.97
C ALA A 257 8.37 4.20 -12.66
N ALA A 258 7.97 5.46 -12.85
CA ALA A 258 6.82 5.81 -13.67
C ALA A 258 7.23 5.79 -15.15
N LEU A 259 6.46 5.07 -15.97
CA LEU A 259 6.80 4.82 -17.37
C LEU A 259 5.62 5.13 -18.30
N PRO A 260 5.90 5.48 -19.57
CA PRO A 260 4.87 5.99 -20.49
C PRO A 260 3.88 4.90 -20.96
N SER A 261 4.23 3.62 -20.84
CA SER A 261 3.41 2.53 -21.36
C SER A 261 3.70 1.21 -20.66
N GLU A 262 2.80 0.23 -20.85
CA GLU A 262 3.01 -1.15 -20.43
C GLU A 262 4.29 -1.75 -21.02
N ASN A 263 4.53 -1.52 -22.31
CA ASN A 263 5.71 -2.06 -22.98
C ASN A 263 7.00 -1.53 -22.35
N ALA A 264 7.08 -0.23 -22.06
CA ALA A 264 8.23 0.34 -21.36
C ALA A 264 8.41 -0.23 -19.95
N ALA A 265 7.30 -0.48 -19.24
CA ALA A 265 7.35 -1.11 -17.92
C ALA A 265 7.81 -2.57 -18.01
N ARG A 266 7.35 -3.33 -19.00
CA ARG A 266 7.79 -4.72 -19.26
C ARG A 266 9.26 -4.78 -19.65
N GLU A 267 9.76 -3.86 -20.46
CA GLU A 267 11.16 -3.75 -20.82
C GLU A 267 12.02 -3.53 -19.57
N ALA A 268 11.66 -2.55 -18.73
CA ALA A 268 12.41 -2.25 -17.51
C ALA A 268 12.49 -3.44 -16.53
N VAL A 269 11.44 -4.26 -16.44
CA VAL A 269 11.45 -5.44 -15.56
C VAL A 269 12.07 -6.67 -16.21
N SER A 270 12.20 -6.73 -17.53
CA SER A 270 12.87 -7.84 -18.22
C SER A 270 14.39 -7.86 -17.97
N GLU A 271 14.98 -6.72 -17.62
CA GLU A 271 16.39 -6.54 -17.31
C GLU A 271 16.71 -6.63 -15.79
N VAL A 272 15.74 -7.02 -14.97
CA VAL A 272 15.93 -7.10 -13.50
C VAL A 272 16.99 -8.15 -13.16
N PRO A 273 18.00 -7.81 -12.34
CA PRO A 273 19.05 -8.76 -11.93
C PRO A 273 18.48 -10.02 -11.29
N ALA A 274 19.19 -11.15 -11.50
CA ALA A 274 18.83 -12.41 -10.86
C ALA A 274 18.77 -12.27 -9.33
N GLY A 275 17.74 -12.87 -8.73
CA GLY A 275 17.50 -12.79 -7.28
C GLY A 275 16.62 -11.60 -6.86
N TRP A 276 16.31 -10.66 -7.74
CA TRP A 276 15.31 -9.62 -7.49
C TRP A 276 13.95 -10.02 -8.09
N GLN A 277 12.89 -9.40 -7.61
CA GLN A 277 11.56 -9.54 -8.20
C GLN A 277 11.17 -8.25 -8.93
N GLY A 278 10.51 -8.36 -10.07
CA GLY A 278 10.05 -7.24 -10.87
C GLY A 278 8.63 -7.42 -11.40
N TRP A 279 7.86 -6.34 -11.44
CA TRP A 279 6.48 -6.32 -11.96
C TRP A 279 6.26 -5.09 -12.81
N ALA A 280 5.71 -5.31 -14.02
CA ALA A 280 5.13 -4.24 -14.85
C ALA A 280 3.65 -4.14 -14.50
N VAL A 281 3.23 -3.03 -13.89
CA VAL A 281 1.87 -2.88 -13.34
C VAL A 281 1.27 -1.52 -13.69
N SER A 282 -0.05 -1.47 -13.80
CA SER A 282 -0.78 -0.20 -13.84
C SER A 282 -1.22 0.24 -12.44
N SER A 283 -1.36 1.54 -12.21
CA SER A 283 -2.18 1.99 -11.09
C SER A 283 -3.65 1.72 -11.36
N LEU A 284 -4.41 1.52 -10.29
CA LEU A 284 -5.85 1.34 -10.34
C LEU A 284 -6.53 2.71 -10.18
N VAL A 285 -7.47 2.99 -11.05
CA VAL A 285 -8.35 4.18 -10.94
C VAL A 285 -9.36 3.97 -9.82
N GLU A 286 -9.80 2.72 -9.65
CA GLU A 286 -10.77 2.30 -8.65
C GLU A 286 -10.31 1.01 -7.96
N HIS A 287 -10.56 0.93 -6.65
CA HIS A 287 -10.25 -0.28 -5.88
C HIS A 287 -11.18 -1.43 -6.30
N PRO A 288 -10.67 -2.67 -6.51
CA PRO A 288 -11.50 -3.80 -6.97
C PRO A 288 -12.72 -4.09 -6.10
N LEU A 289 -12.66 -3.75 -4.82
CA LEU A 289 -13.75 -3.92 -3.87
C LEU A 289 -14.44 -2.58 -3.52
N ALA A 290 -14.39 -1.57 -4.41
CA ALA A 290 -15.00 -0.27 -4.16
C ALA A 290 -16.51 -0.35 -3.91
N GLY A 291 -17.20 -1.26 -4.59
CA GLY A 291 -18.63 -1.52 -4.42
C GLY A 291 -19.00 -2.45 -3.25
N TRP A 292 -18.07 -2.79 -2.39
CA TRP A 292 -18.28 -3.72 -1.25
C TRP A 292 -18.70 -2.98 0.02
#